data_e04d2857200209cd1b05d4f2930bb318
#
_entry.id   e04d2857200209cd1b05d4f2930bb318
#
_cell.length_a   1.000
_cell.length_b   1.000
_cell.length_c   1.000
_cell.angle_alpha   90.00
_cell.angle_beta   90.00
_cell.angle_gamma   90.00
#
_symmetry.space_group_name_H-M   'P 1'
#
loop_
_entity.id
_entity.type
_entity.pdbx_description
1 polymer ?
#
loop_
_entity_poly.entity_id
_entity_poly.type
_entity_poly.pdbx_seq_one_letter_code
_entity_poly.pdbx_strand_id
1 'polypeptide(L)'
;MSNDKIKLNANQVVAFLQKSPREFTKADIMRFVEDNGIKMVNFLYPGGDGKLKTLNFVITDRAYLDTILTYGERVDGSSLFSFIEASSSDLYVLPRFATAFVDPFAEIPTLDMLCSFFDKDGHPFESSPEHTLRKAAQAFTQVTGMQFHAMGELEYYVIQEDDGLFPARDQHGYHESAPYVKTGSFRQQCMSYIAQAGGQIKYGHSEVGNFHQDGLIYEQNEIEFLPVPVLQAALSLIHI
;
A
#
# COMPACT_ATOMS: atom_id res chain seq x y z
N MET A 1 8.52 7.16 -16.48
CA MET A 1 8.43 8.41 -15.66
C MET A 1 9.39 9.44 -16.24
N SER A 2 9.07 10.75 -16.15
CA SER A 2 10.06 11.79 -16.44
C SER A 2 11.13 11.81 -15.35
N ASN A 3 12.34 12.27 -15.68
CA ASN A 3 13.45 12.38 -14.72
C ASN A 3 13.07 13.18 -13.45
N ASP A 4 12.20 14.18 -13.57
CA ASP A 4 11.74 14.99 -12.44
C ASP A 4 10.83 14.21 -11.47
N LYS A 5 9.98 13.33 -12.00
CA LYS A 5 9.11 12.46 -11.19
C LYS A 5 9.89 11.40 -10.39
N ILE A 6 11.09 11.06 -10.83
CA ILE A 6 11.98 10.15 -10.09
C ILE A 6 12.67 10.92 -8.95
N LYS A 7 13.19 12.11 -9.23
CA LYS A 7 13.92 12.91 -8.24
C LYS A 7 13.06 13.40 -7.07
N LEU A 8 11.79 13.68 -7.31
CA LEU A 8 10.85 14.17 -6.30
C LEU A 8 10.00 13.05 -5.69
N ASN A 9 10.29 11.78 -5.99
CA ASN A 9 9.53 10.66 -5.48
C ASN A 9 9.83 10.44 -3.99
N ALA A 10 8.79 10.32 -3.18
CA ALA A 10 8.92 10.08 -1.75
C ALA A 10 9.39 8.66 -1.39
N ASN A 11 9.21 7.69 -2.31
CA ASN A 11 9.64 6.31 -2.09
C ASN A 11 11.17 6.21 -2.12
N GLN A 12 11.76 5.74 -1.02
CA GLN A 12 13.21 5.66 -0.84
C GLN A 12 13.88 4.71 -1.84
N VAL A 13 13.20 3.63 -2.25
CA VAL A 13 13.71 2.68 -3.25
C VAL A 13 13.83 3.35 -4.62
N VAL A 14 12.81 4.13 -5.00
CA VAL A 14 12.84 4.94 -6.24
C VAL A 14 13.97 5.98 -6.18
N ALA A 15 14.08 6.68 -5.06
CA ALA A 15 15.10 7.70 -4.87
C ALA A 15 16.52 7.13 -4.93
N PHE A 16 16.75 5.94 -4.36
CA PHE A 16 18.05 5.27 -4.40
C PHE A 16 18.38 4.71 -5.78
N LEU A 17 17.44 3.99 -6.40
CA LEU A 17 17.68 3.30 -7.67
C LEU A 17 17.66 4.25 -8.87
N GLN A 18 17.04 5.42 -8.76
CA GLN A 18 16.84 6.38 -9.84
C GLN A 18 16.13 5.74 -11.05
N LYS A 19 15.20 4.82 -10.77
CA LYS A 19 14.43 4.06 -11.76
C LYS A 19 12.93 4.16 -11.47
N SER A 20 12.13 3.97 -12.52
CA SER A 20 10.69 3.74 -12.34
C SER A 20 10.46 2.40 -11.62
N PRO A 21 9.49 2.29 -10.70
CA PRO A 21 9.17 1.03 -10.03
C PRO A 21 8.92 -0.14 -10.98
N ARG A 22 8.37 0.12 -12.16
CA ARG A 22 8.12 -0.90 -13.20
C ARG A 22 9.39 -1.52 -13.79
N GLU A 23 10.55 -0.88 -13.55
CA GLU A 23 11.86 -1.31 -14.04
C GLU A 23 12.69 -1.99 -12.95
N PHE A 24 12.15 -2.14 -11.74
CA PHE A 24 12.84 -2.79 -10.64
C PHE A 24 13.05 -4.28 -10.93
N THR A 25 14.27 -4.72 -10.77
CA THR A 25 14.70 -6.11 -10.90
C THR A 25 15.06 -6.70 -9.53
N LYS A 26 15.14 -8.03 -9.43
CA LYS A 26 15.63 -8.70 -8.24
C LYS A 26 17.00 -8.15 -7.80
N ALA A 27 17.91 -7.95 -8.75
CA ALA A 27 19.24 -7.40 -8.46
C ALA A 27 19.19 -5.99 -7.88
N ASP A 28 18.24 -5.15 -8.32
CA ASP A 28 18.02 -3.82 -7.76
C ASP A 28 17.55 -3.89 -6.31
N ILE A 29 16.60 -4.78 -6.00
CA ILE A 29 16.09 -4.99 -4.64
C ILE A 29 17.20 -5.51 -3.73
N MET A 30 17.96 -6.51 -4.16
CA MET A 30 19.09 -7.04 -3.39
C MET A 30 20.12 -5.96 -3.09
N ARG A 31 20.50 -5.15 -4.08
CA ARG A 31 21.40 -4.01 -3.89
C ARG A 31 20.83 -3.00 -2.90
N PHE A 32 19.52 -2.66 -3.01
CA PHE A 32 18.89 -1.74 -2.07
C PHE A 32 18.98 -2.26 -0.63
N VAL A 33 18.65 -3.53 -0.41
CA VAL A 33 18.69 -4.18 0.91
C VAL A 33 20.09 -4.11 1.51
N GLU A 34 21.12 -4.44 0.71
CA GLU A 34 22.52 -4.46 1.14
C GLU A 34 23.04 -3.05 1.47
N ASP A 35 22.85 -2.10 0.54
CA ASP A 35 23.45 -0.77 0.64
C ASP A 35 22.72 0.14 1.67
N ASN A 36 21.47 -0.15 2.01
CA ASN A 36 20.69 0.64 2.96
C ASN A 36 20.49 -0.05 4.33
N GLY A 37 21.19 -1.15 4.56
CA GLY A 37 21.19 -1.82 5.86
C GLY A 37 19.84 -2.38 6.29
N ILE A 38 18.99 -2.75 5.32
CA ILE A 38 17.71 -3.41 5.58
C ILE A 38 17.96 -4.73 6.29
N LYS A 39 17.25 -4.99 7.35
CA LYS A 39 17.39 -6.20 8.18
C LYS A 39 16.27 -7.20 7.99
N MET A 40 15.10 -6.72 7.60
CA MET A 40 13.91 -7.53 7.39
C MET A 40 13.29 -7.25 6.03
N VAL A 41 12.67 -8.27 5.46
CA VAL A 41 11.83 -8.16 4.28
C VAL A 41 10.44 -8.70 4.64
N ASN A 42 9.40 -7.98 4.30
CA ASN A 42 8.03 -8.42 4.47
C ASN A 42 7.38 -8.71 3.12
N PHE A 43 6.66 -9.81 3.06
CA PHE A 43 5.76 -10.14 1.96
C PHE A 43 4.34 -9.84 2.40
N LEU A 44 3.68 -8.93 1.69
CA LEU A 44 2.34 -8.47 1.96
C LEU A 44 1.37 -9.02 0.90
N TYR A 45 0.21 -9.54 1.30
CA TYR A 45 -0.79 -10.05 0.37
C TYR A 45 -2.20 -9.99 0.96
N PRO A 46 -3.24 -9.74 0.15
CA PRO A 46 -4.61 -9.68 0.64
C PRO A 46 -5.14 -11.10 0.91
N GLY A 47 -5.74 -11.30 2.08
CA GLY A 47 -6.52 -12.50 2.35
C GLY A 47 -7.92 -12.44 1.77
N GLY A 48 -8.67 -13.55 1.85
CA GLY A 48 -10.06 -13.62 1.41
C GLY A 48 -11.04 -12.74 2.22
N ASP A 49 -10.61 -12.29 3.38
CA ASP A 49 -11.30 -11.33 4.24
C ASP A 49 -11.04 -9.86 3.85
N GLY A 50 -10.30 -9.62 2.78
CA GLY A 50 -9.91 -8.28 2.32
C GLY A 50 -8.83 -7.60 3.15
N LYS A 51 -8.31 -8.26 4.19
CA LYS A 51 -7.24 -7.70 5.02
C LYS A 51 -5.86 -8.05 4.49
N LEU A 52 -4.94 -7.12 4.65
CA LEU A 52 -3.54 -7.34 4.34
C LEU A 52 -2.92 -8.29 5.37
N LYS A 53 -2.27 -9.35 4.88
CA LYS A 53 -1.51 -10.33 5.66
C LYS A 53 -0.03 -10.11 5.41
N THR A 54 0.80 -10.52 6.38
CA THR A 54 2.24 -10.28 6.34
C THR A 54 3.02 -11.54 6.69
N LEU A 55 4.07 -11.84 5.91
CA LEU A 55 5.17 -12.73 6.29
C LEU A 55 6.42 -11.90 6.54
N ASN A 56 7.10 -12.14 7.65
CA ASN A 56 8.31 -11.42 8.05
C ASN A 56 9.54 -12.32 7.87
N PHE A 57 10.53 -11.84 7.13
CA PHE A 57 11.79 -12.54 6.91
C PHE A 57 12.95 -11.76 7.52
N VAL A 58 13.70 -12.38 8.42
CA VAL A 58 14.97 -11.83 8.92
C VAL A 58 16.06 -12.16 7.89
N ILE A 59 16.69 -11.15 7.32
CA ILE A 59 17.71 -11.35 6.30
C ILE A 59 19.05 -11.65 6.96
N THR A 60 19.47 -12.89 6.90
CA THR A 60 20.70 -13.39 7.53
C THR A 60 21.90 -13.35 6.58
N ASP A 61 21.64 -13.54 5.29
CA ASP A 61 22.68 -13.53 4.26
C ASP A 61 22.08 -13.31 2.85
N ARG A 62 22.98 -13.07 1.89
CA ARG A 62 22.63 -12.80 0.50
C ARG A 62 21.94 -13.97 -0.20
N ALA A 63 22.35 -15.21 0.10
CA ALA A 63 21.80 -16.40 -0.54
C ALA A 63 20.35 -16.65 -0.11
N TYR A 64 20.07 -16.42 1.16
CA TYR A 64 18.72 -16.48 1.69
C TYR A 64 17.81 -15.41 1.07
N LEU A 65 18.29 -14.15 1.01
CA LEU A 65 17.59 -13.08 0.32
C LEU A 65 17.29 -13.43 -1.14
N ASP A 66 18.29 -13.93 -1.88
CA ASP A 66 18.11 -14.36 -3.27
C ASP A 66 17.05 -15.45 -3.40
N THR A 67 17.02 -16.41 -2.47
CA THR A 67 16.07 -17.51 -2.44
C THR A 67 14.64 -17.02 -2.30
N ILE A 68 14.35 -16.22 -1.28
CA ILE A 68 12.98 -15.72 -1.05
C ILE A 68 12.50 -14.79 -2.16
N LEU A 69 13.39 -13.98 -2.73
CA LEU A 69 13.04 -13.11 -3.86
C LEU A 69 12.84 -13.88 -5.17
N THR A 70 13.40 -15.08 -5.31
CA THR A 70 13.29 -15.89 -6.52
C THR A 70 12.07 -16.82 -6.49
N TYR A 71 11.90 -17.52 -5.37
CA TYR A 71 10.94 -18.60 -5.25
C TYR A 71 9.69 -18.21 -4.45
N GLY A 72 9.75 -17.04 -3.79
CA GLY A 72 8.69 -16.65 -2.87
C GLY A 72 8.63 -17.53 -1.62
N GLU A 73 7.44 -17.65 -1.04
CA GLU A 73 7.21 -18.51 0.12
C GLU A 73 5.88 -19.24 -0.02
N ARG A 74 5.84 -20.46 0.51
CA ARG A 74 4.65 -21.28 0.57
C ARG A 74 3.74 -20.82 1.71
N VAL A 75 2.45 -20.71 1.44
CA VAL A 75 1.43 -20.37 2.42
C VAL A 75 0.26 -21.35 2.37
N ASP A 76 -0.43 -21.52 3.49
CA ASP A 76 -1.65 -22.33 3.54
C ASP A 76 -2.85 -21.54 2.99
N GLY A 77 -3.25 -21.85 1.77
CA GLY A 77 -4.38 -21.22 1.10
C GLY A 77 -5.71 -21.44 1.82
N SER A 78 -5.89 -22.55 2.54
CA SER A 78 -7.15 -22.82 3.26
C SER A 78 -7.34 -21.88 4.45
N SER A 79 -6.24 -21.40 5.04
CA SER A 79 -6.27 -20.39 6.10
C SER A 79 -6.49 -18.97 5.56
N LEU A 80 -6.28 -18.76 4.26
CA LEU A 80 -6.43 -17.46 3.61
C LEU A 80 -7.77 -17.29 2.87
N PHE A 81 -8.27 -18.38 2.28
CA PHE A 81 -9.45 -18.38 1.43
C PHE A 81 -10.40 -19.52 1.82
N SER A 82 -11.60 -19.19 2.26
CA SER A 82 -12.59 -20.17 2.78
C SER A 82 -13.09 -21.20 1.74
N PHE A 83 -12.82 -20.97 0.46
CA PHE A 83 -13.19 -21.87 -0.65
C PHE A 83 -12.08 -22.85 -1.03
N ILE A 84 -10.90 -22.79 -0.38
CA ILE A 84 -9.80 -23.74 -0.60
C ILE A 84 -9.88 -24.89 0.41
N GLU A 85 -9.87 -26.12 -0.09
CA GLU A 85 -9.83 -27.32 0.76
C GLU A 85 -8.41 -27.55 1.31
N ALA A 86 -8.33 -27.98 2.60
CA ALA A 86 -7.06 -28.22 3.28
C ALA A 86 -6.19 -29.30 2.60
N SER A 87 -6.81 -30.25 1.88
CA SER A 87 -6.12 -31.33 1.17
C SER A 87 -5.31 -30.87 -0.06
N SER A 88 -5.55 -29.62 -0.55
CA SER A 88 -4.90 -29.04 -1.73
C SER A 88 -4.72 -27.53 -1.53
N SER A 89 -4.15 -27.14 -0.38
CA SER A 89 -4.13 -25.75 0.06
C SER A 89 -2.81 -25.01 -0.20
N ASP A 90 -1.79 -25.67 -0.74
CA ASP A 90 -0.51 -25.04 -0.98
C ASP A 90 -0.61 -23.94 -2.04
N LEU A 91 -0.39 -22.71 -1.62
CA LEU A 91 -0.17 -21.54 -2.49
C LEU A 91 1.23 -20.98 -2.27
N TYR A 92 1.71 -20.25 -3.26
CA TYR A 92 2.99 -19.55 -3.19
C TYR A 92 2.76 -18.07 -3.37
N VAL A 93 3.40 -17.24 -2.54
CA VAL A 93 3.40 -15.79 -2.63
C VAL A 93 4.73 -15.31 -3.16
N LEU A 94 4.74 -14.69 -4.35
CA LEU A 94 5.93 -14.17 -5.00
C LEU A 94 5.91 -12.64 -4.98
N PRO A 95 7.02 -11.99 -4.54
CA PRO A 95 7.06 -10.55 -4.41
C PRO A 95 7.07 -9.84 -5.76
N ARG A 96 6.35 -8.72 -5.82
CA ARG A 96 6.34 -7.82 -6.96
C ARG A 96 7.27 -6.65 -6.68
N PHE A 97 8.46 -6.66 -7.25
CA PHE A 97 9.50 -5.66 -6.98
C PHE A 97 9.05 -4.23 -7.24
N ALA A 98 8.14 -4.04 -8.19
CA ALA A 98 7.55 -2.72 -8.49
C ALA A 98 6.77 -2.10 -7.32
N THR A 99 6.47 -2.86 -6.27
CA THR A 99 5.71 -2.41 -5.10
C THR A 99 6.60 -2.18 -3.88
N ALA A 100 7.92 -2.30 -4.02
CA ALA A 100 8.84 -2.20 -2.91
C ALA A 100 8.87 -0.81 -2.28
N PHE A 101 8.78 -0.76 -0.95
CA PHE A 101 8.94 0.46 -0.16
C PHE A 101 9.54 0.14 1.21
N VAL A 102 10.19 1.11 1.83
CA VAL A 102 10.66 0.98 3.21
C VAL A 102 9.46 1.21 4.15
N ASP A 103 9.22 0.27 5.05
CA ASP A 103 8.12 0.38 6.02
C ASP A 103 8.36 1.58 6.96
N PRO A 104 7.52 2.63 6.90
CA PRO A 104 7.71 3.83 7.72
C PRO A 104 7.32 3.63 9.19
N PHE A 105 6.72 2.50 9.55
CA PHE A 105 6.26 2.18 10.90
C PHE A 105 7.17 1.18 11.62
N ALA A 106 8.07 0.52 10.88
CA ALA A 106 8.94 -0.49 11.45
C ALA A 106 10.10 0.15 12.23
N GLU A 107 10.32 -0.29 13.48
CA GLU A 107 11.49 0.09 14.28
C GLU A 107 12.80 -0.52 13.72
N ILE A 108 12.69 -1.72 13.16
CA ILE A 108 13.80 -2.41 12.47
C ILE A 108 13.74 -2.01 10.99
N PRO A 109 14.87 -1.62 10.35
CA PRO A 109 14.88 -1.31 8.91
C PRO A 109 14.30 -2.46 8.07
N THR A 110 13.11 -2.26 7.52
CA THR A 110 12.30 -3.28 6.84
C THR A 110 11.91 -2.81 5.45
N LEU A 111 11.99 -3.73 4.48
CA LEU A 111 11.50 -3.52 3.12
C LEU A 111 10.24 -4.34 2.90
N ASP A 112 9.16 -3.66 2.55
CA ASP A 112 7.87 -4.27 2.26
C ASP A 112 7.65 -4.43 0.77
N MET A 113 7.05 -5.55 0.37
CA MET A 113 6.64 -5.80 -1.02
C MET A 113 5.31 -6.52 -1.06
N LEU A 114 4.39 -6.06 -1.91
CA LEU A 114 3.17 -6.82 -2.23
C LEU A 114 3.52 -8.04 -3.06
N CYS A 115 2.80 -9.14 -2.81
CA CYS A 115 2.98 -10.41 -3.51
C CYS A 115 1.76 -10.76 -4.36
N SER A 116 2.01 -11.57 -5.38
CA SER A 116 0.97 -12.27 -6.16
C SER A 116 0.93 -13.73 -5.77
N PHE A 117 -0.26 -14.35 -5.84
CA PHE A 117 -0.46 -15.76 -5.54
C PHE A 117 -0.25 -16.64 -6.77
N PHE A 118 0.42 -17.77 -6.55
CA PHE A 118 0.65 -18.82 -7.53
C PHE A 118 0.28 -20.19 -6.95
N ASP A 119 -0.08 -21.12 -7.82
CA ASP A 119 -0.24 -22.54 -7.45
C ASP A 119 1.13 -23.26 -7.39
N LYS A 120 1.11 -24.54 -7.01
CA LYS A 120 2.31 -25.39 -6.92
C LYS A 120 3.02 -25.63 -8.26
N ASP A 121 2.34 -25.40 -9.37
CA ASP A 121 2.85 -25.59 -10.72
C ASP A 121 3.37 -24.25 -11.33
N GLY A 122 3.33 -23.16 -10.55
CA GLY A 122 3.80 -21.84 -10.94
C GLY A 122 2.81 -21.05 -11.80
N HIS A 123 1.56 -21.46 -11.88
CA HIS A 123 0.53 -20.68 -12.54
C HIS A 123 -0.08 -19.66 -11.59
N PRO A 124 -0.45 -18.46 -12.06
CA PRO A 124 -1.17 -17.49 -11.25
C PRO A 124 -2.44 -18.11 -10.65
N PHE A 125 -2.65 -17.91 -9.37
CA PHE A 125 -3.86 -18.40 -8.70
C PHE A 125 -5.09 -17.62 -9.17
N GLU A 126 -5.91 -18.25 -10.02
CA GLU A 126 -6.99 -17.60 -10.78
C GLU A 126 -8.08 -16.96 -9.91
N SER A 127 -8.33 -17.53 -8.73
CA SER A 127 -9.36 -17.04 -7.81
C SER A 127 -8.86 -15.94 -6.87
N SER A 128 -7.60 -15.54 -6.97
CA SER A 128 -7.11 -14.39 -6.17
C SER A 128 -7.78 -13.09 -6.61
N PRO A 129 -8.06 -12.18 -5.66
CA PRO A 129 -8.66 -10.87 -5.98
C PRO A 129 -7.84 -10.09 -7.02
N GLU A 130 -6.50 -10.12 -6.89
CA GLU A 130 -5.59 -9.45 -7.82
C GLU A 130 -5.69 -10.04 -9.24
N HIS A 131 -5.72 -11.36 -9.37
CA HIS A 131 -5.82 -12.01 -10.70
C HIS A 131 -7.16 -11.70 -11.35
N THR A 132 -8.25 -11.72 -10.59
CA THR A 132 -9.58 -11.34 -11.06
C THR A 132 -9.60 -9.90 -11.58
N LEU A 133 -9.03 -8.96 -10.82
CA LEU A 133 -8.93 -7.56 -11.24
C LEU A 133 -8.08 -7.41 -12.51
N ARG A 134 -6.98 -8.15 -12.61
CA ARG A 134 -6.11 -8.16 -13.80
C ARG A 134 -6.86 -8.65 -15.03
N LYS A 135 -7.62 -9.74 -14.92
CA LYS A 135 -8.47 -10.26 -16.02
C LYS A 135 -9.51 -9.24 -16.45
N ALA A 136 -10.18 -8.59 -15.49
CA ALA A 136 -11.16 -7.55 -15.78
C ALA A 136 -10.54 -6.34 -16.49
N ALA A 137 -9.39 -5.86 -16.04
CA ALA A 137 -8.67 -4.76 -16.67
C ALA A 137 -8.21 -5.10 -18.11
N GLN A 138 -7.75 -6.33 -18.34
CA GLN A 138 -7.38 -6.81 -19.65
C GLN A 138 -8.60 -6.90 -20.60
N ALA A 139 -9.70 -7.48 -20.13
CA ALA A 139 -10.95 -7.57 -20.90
C ALA A 139 -11.48 -6.19 -21.28
N PHE A 140 -11.46 -5.23 -20.35
CA PHE A 140 -11.83 -3.84 -20.62
C PHE A 140 -10.97 -3.26 -21.76
N THR A 141 -9.65 -3.42 -21.69
CA THR A 141 -8.73 -2.91 -22.70
C THR A 141 -8.97 -3.59 -24.06
N GLN A 142 -9.21 -4.91 -24.09
CA GLN A 142 -9.48 -5.65 -25.34
C GLN A 142 -10.77 -5.19 -26.02
N VAL A 143 -11.82 -4.91 -25.25
CA VAL A 143 -13.12 -4.50 -25.79
C VAL A 143 -13.14 -3.04 -26.21
N THR A 144 -12.49 -2.16 -25.46
CA THR A 144 -12.62 -0.71 -25.64
C THR A 144 -11.43 -0.04 -26.32
N GLY A 145 -10.27 -0.70 -26.34
CA GLY A 145 -8.99 -0.10 -26.73
C GLY A 145 -8.44 0.92 -25.73
N MET A 146 -9.11 1.09 -24.56
CA MET A 146 -8.75 2.07 -23.53
C MET A 146 -8.18 1.39 -22.29
N GLN A 147 -7.41 2.14 -21.50
CA GLN A 147 -6.97 1.73 -20.18
C GLN A 147 -7.92 2.32 -19.11
N PHE A 148 -8.47 1.46 -18.25
CA PHE A 148 -9.31 1.92 -17.15
C PHE A 148 -8.46 2.55 -16.05
N HIS A 149 -8.74 3.81 -15.71
CA HIS A 149 -8.14 4.53 -14.58
C HIS A 149 -9.18 4.70 -13.47
N ALA A 150 -8.74 4.59 -12.25
CA ALA A 150 -9.53 4.86 -11.06
C ALA A 150 -8.75 5.77 -10.10
N MET A 151 -9.46 6.52 -9.32
CA MET A 151 -8.97 7.24 -8.15
C MET A 151 -9.70 6.72 -6.92
N GLY A 152 -9.16 7.00 -5.74
CA GLY A 152 -9.77 6.73 -4.46
C GLY A 152 -9.76 7.98 -3.60
N GLU A 153 -10.65 8.00 -2.63
CA GLU A 153 -10.71 8.96 -1.54
C GLU A 153 -10.66 8.17 -0.24
N LEU A 154 -9.68 8.48 0.59
CA LEU A 154 -9.56 7.89 1.92
C LEU A 154 -10.14 8.87 2.92
N GLU A 155 -11.32 8.54 3.44
CA GLU A 155 -11.97 9.31 4.47
C GLU A 155 -11.92 8.58 5.81
N TYR A 156 -11.59 9.30 6.88
CA TYR A 156 -11.50 8.74 8.22
C TYR A 156 -11.73 9.80 9.29
N TYR A 157 -12.21 9.37 10.45
CA TYR A 157 -12.29 10.21 11.64
C TYR A 157 -11.04 10.07 12.49
N VAL A 158 -10.52 11.20 12.97
CA VAL A 158 -9.60 11.24 14.11
C VAL A 158 -10.40 11.68 15.33
N ILE A 159 -10.33 10.90 16.38
CA ILE A 159 -11.07 11.12 17.63
C ILE A 159 -10.07 11.48 18.72
N GLN A 160 -10.29 12.59 19.38
CA GLN A 160 -9.44 13.05 20.47
C GLN A 160 -10.24 13.76 21.57
N GLU A 161 -9.64 13.98 22.73
CA GLU A 161 -10.24 14.77 23.80
C GLU A 161 -10.43 16.24 23.36
N ASP A 162 -11.54 16.83 23.77
CA ASP A 162 -11.82 18.24 23.52
C ASP A 162 -11.08 19.12 24.54
N ASP A 163 -10.16 19.95 24.09
CA ASP A 163 -9.45 20.94 24.91
C ASP A 163 -10.25 22.23 25.16
N GLY A 164 -11.44 22.36 24.56
CA GLY A 164 -12.29 23.52 24.64
C GLY A 164 -11.78 24.78 23.95
N LEU A 165 -10.62 24.70 23.26
CA LEU A 165 -10.01 25.85 22.60
C LEU A 165 -10.40 25.86 21.11
N PHE A 166 -10.70 27.06 20.59
CA PHE A 166 -11.04 27.27 19.18
C PHE A 166 -12.05 26.24 18.64
N PRO A 167 -13.27 26.15 19.23
CA PRO A 167 -14.24 25.15 18.82
C PRO A 167 -14.65 25.36 17.36
N ALA A 168 -14.53 24.29 16.56
CA ALA A 168 -15.07 24.29 15.21
C ALA A 168 -16.60 24.21 15.28
N ARG A 169 -17.28 24.74 14.26
CA ARG A 169 -18.72 24.61 14.11
C ARG A 169 -19.03 23.20 13.58
N ASP A 170 -19.97 22.51 14.25
CA ASP A 170 -20.38 21.16 13.87
C ASP A 170 -20.84 21.09 12.41
N GLN A 171 -20.38 20.06 11.68
CA GLN A 171 -20.68 19.80 10.26
C GLN A 171 -20.27 20.95 9.31
N HIS A 172 -19.22 21.69 9.66
CA HIS A 172 -18.67 22.80 8.86
C HIS A 172 -17.14 22.68 8.72
N GLY A 173 -16.59 21.46 8.78
CA GLY A 173 -15.15 21.23 8.72
C GLY A 173 -14.52 21.31 7.33
N TYR A 174 -15.30 21.42 6.25
CA TYR A 174 -14.80 21.34 4.88
C TYR A 174 -13.73 22.41 4.59
N HIS A 175 -12.51 21.96 4.29
CA HIS A 175 -11.33 22.78 4.07
C HIS A 175 -10.93 23.69 5.26
N GLU A 176 -11.50 23.43 6.43
CA GLU A 176 -11.13 24.19 7.62
C GLU A 176 -9.67 23.92 8.00
N SER A 177 -9.04 24.87 8.65
CA SER A 177 -7.62 24.80 9.02
C SER A 177 -7.40 25.08 10.51
N ALA A 178 -6.15 24.92 10.96
CA ALA A 178 -5.77 25.31 12.33
C ALA A 178 -6.04 26.79 12.56
N PRO A 179 -6.51 27.18 13.77
CA PRO A 179 -6.63 26.35 14.99
C PRO A 179 -7.94 25.59 15.14
N TYR A 180 -8.89 25.76 14.23
CA TYR A 180 -10.22 25.16 14.29
C TYR A 180 -10.23 23.66 13.96
N VAL A 181 -9.27 23.21 13.12
CA VAL A 181 -8.97 21.79 12.88
C VAL A 181 -7.68 21.43 13.58
N LYS A 182 -7.70 20.41 14.44
CA LYS A 182 -6.60 20.04 15.34
C LYS A 182 -5.78 18.87 14.79
N THR A 183 -6.35 18.05 13.90
CA THR A 183 -5.74 16.83 13.38
C THR A 183 -5.03 16.99 12.04
N GLY A 184 -4.83 18.21 11.57
CA GLY A 184 -4.18 18.50 10.30
C GLY A 184 -2.73 17.96 10.19
N SER A 185 -1.97 17.96 11.29
CA SER A 185 -0.61 17.39 11.34
C SER A 185 -0.63 15.86 11.19
N PHE A 186 -1.60 15.18 11.78
CA PHE A 186 -1.79 13.75 11.62
C PHE A 186 -2.09 13.40 10.16
N ARG A 187 -3.02 14.12 9.52
CA ARG A 187 -3.30 13.95 8.09
C ARG A 187 -2.04 14.13 7.23
N GLN A 188 -1.24 15.16 7.49
CA GLN A 188 0.02 15.38 6.76
C GLN A 188 1.00 14.22 6.93
N GLN A 189 1.10 13.63 8.11
CA GLN A 189 1.92 12.43 8.33
C GLN A 189 1.38 11.23 7.54
N CYS A 190 0.07 10.97 7.57
CA CYS A 190 -0.55 9.92 6.76
C CYS A 190 -0.22 10.10 5.28
N MET A 191 -0.39 11.30 4.74
CA MET A 191 -0.05 11.63 3.34
C MET A 191 1.43 11.34 3.05
N SER A 192 2.33 11.71 3.95
CA SER A 192 3.76 11.43 3.79
C SER A 192 4.07 9.93 3.74
N TYR A 193 3.48 9.14 4.64
CA TYR A 193 3.69 7.70 4.67
C TYR A 193 3.09 6.99 3.45
N ILE A 194 1.89 7.39 3.04
CA ILE A 194 1.26 6.87 1.81
C ILE A 194 2.14 7.16 0.59
N ALA A 195 2.69 8.37 0.48
CA ALA A 195 3.59 8.74 -0.62
C ALA A 195 4.90 7.91 -0.58
N GLN A 196 5.45 7.64 0.59
CA GLN A 196 6.63 6.77 0.77
C GLN A 196 6.34 5.32 0.36
N ALA A 197 5.14 4.83 0.63
CA ALA A 197 4.68 3.51 0.18
C ALA A 197 4.37 3.45 -1.34
N GLY A 198 4.43 4.57 -2.05
CA GLY A 198 4.23 4.64 -3.50
C GLY A 198 2.84 5.10 -3.93
N GLY A 199 1.98 5.47 -2.98
CA GLY A 199 0.67 6.08 -3.26
C GLY A 199 0.82 7.42 -3.97
N GLN A 200 -0.01 7.66 -4.98
CA GLN A 200 0.00 8.92 -5.73
C GLN A 200 -1.10 9.84 -5.22
N ILE A 201 -0.75 10.65 -4.24
CA ILE A 201 -1.68 11.59 -3.61
C ILE A 201 -1.87 12.81 -4.50
N LYS A 202 -3.11 13.30 -4.57
CA LYS A 202 -3.50 14.55 -5.20
C LYS A 202 -3.44 15.69 -4.18
N TYR A 203 -4.17 15.56 -3.09
CA TYR A 203 -4.17 16.47 -1.94
C TYR A 203 -4.88 15.81 -0.73
N GLY A 204 -4.91 16.51 0.40
CA GLY A 204 -5.71 16.13 1.57
C GLY A 204 -6.22 17.37 2.29
N HIS A 205 -7.41 17.25 2.85
CA HIS A 205 -8.10 18.32 3.57
C HIS A 205 -8.95 17.76 4.72
N SER A 206 -9.45 18.65 5.57
CA SER A 206 -10.53 18.32 6.49
C SER A 206 -11.85 18.25 5.74
N GLU A 207 -12.70 17.29 6.10
CA GLU A 207 -13.99 17.08 5.48
C GLU A 207 -15.12 17.66 6.33
N VAL A 208 -16.36 17.66 5.81
CA VAL A 208 -17.53 18.29 6.44
C VAL A 208 -17.78 17.77 7.84
N GLY A 209 -17.59 16.47 8.06
CA GLY A 209 -18.03 15.77 9.25
C GLY A 209 -17.16 15.99 10.46
N ASN A 210 -17.26 17.16 11.08
CA ASN A 210 -16.72 17.43 12.40
C ASN A 210 -17.85 17.61 13.40
N PHE A 211 -17.71 17.09 14.61
CA PHE A 211 -18.68 17.26 15.69
C PHE A 211 -18.09 16.94 17.04
N HIS A 212 -18.81 17.35 18.10
CA HIS A 212 -18.44 17.09 19.49
C HIS A 212 -19.43 16.11 20.11
N GLN A 213 -18.95 15.11 20.80
CA GLN A 213 -19.77 14.16 21.53
C GLN A 213 -19.02 13.61 22.74
N ASP A 214 -19.67 13.59 23.91
CA ASP A 214 -19.17 13.01 25.17
C ASP A 214 -17.77 13.51 25.58
N GLY A 215 -17.47 14.79 25.34
CA GLY A 215 -16.17 15.39 25.64
C GLY A 215 -15.07 15.05 24.64
N LEU A 216 -15.43 14.45 23.52
CA LEU A 216 -14.55 14.13 22.40
C LEU A 216 -14.84 14.98 21.17
N ILE A 217 -13.81 15.26 20.40
CA ILE A 217 -13.89 15.86 19.07
C ILE A 217 -13.72 14.75 18.04
N TYR A 218 -14.61 14.75 17.05
CA TYR A 218 -14.55 13.90 15.86
C TYR A 218 -14.26 14.78 14.66
N GLU A 219 -13.06 14.67 14.09
CA GLU A 219 -12.65 15.42 12.89
C GLU A 219 -12.50 14.47 11.71
N GLN A 220 -13.34 14.63 10.69
CA GLN A 220 -13.25 13.90 9.44
C GLN A 220 -12.12 14.48 8.58
N ASN A 221 -11.26 13.62 8.11
CA ASN A 221 -10.15 13.94 7.23
C ASN A 221 -10.30 13.18 5.92
N GLU A 222 -9.87 13.78 4.83
CA GLU A 222 -9.85 13.16 3.52
C GLU A 222 -8.48 13.28 2.86
N ILE A 223 -8.08 12.20 2.17
CA ILE A 223 -6.90 12.16 1.31
C ILE A 223 -7.34 11.65 -0.05
N GLU A 224 -7.27 12.51 -1.08
CA GLU A 224 -7.57 12.16 -2.46
C GLU A 224 -6.34 11.69 -3.22
N PHE A 225 -6.54 10.67 -4.07
CA PHE A 225 -5.50 10.11 -4.92
C PHE A 225 -5.62 10.60 -6.37
N LEU A 226 -4.50 10.61 -7.09
CA LEU A 226 -4.50 10.86 -8.53
C LEU A 226 -5.11 9.67 -9.28
N PRO A 227 -5.84 9.90 -10.38
CA PRO A 227 -6.28 8.81 -11.26
C PRO A 227 -5.09 8.05 -11.83
N VAL A 228 -5.05 6.75 -11.57
CA VAL A 228 -4.00 5.83 -12.03
C VAL A 228 -4.63 4.57 -12.62
N PRO A 229 -3.90 3.75 -13.41
CA PRO A 229 -4.42 2.47 -13.89
C PRO A 229 -5.01 1.65 -12.75
N VAL A 230 -6.18 1.03 -12.94
CA VAL A 230 -6.97 0.40 -11.88
C VAL A 230 -6.19 -0.60 -11.02
N LEU A 231 -5.27 -1.34 -11.62
CA LEU A 231 -4.39 -2.25 -10.87
C LEU A 231 -3.47 -1.49 -9.91
N GLN A 232 -3.00 -0.32 -10.29
CA GLN A 232 -2.18 0.53 -9.43
C GLN A 232 -3.04 1.21 -8.37
N ALA A 233 -4.27 1.65 -8.70
CA ALA A 233 -5.20 2.22 -7.74
C ALA A 233 -5.54 1.23 -6.62
N ALA A 234 -5.89 -0.01 -6.98
CA ALA A 234 -6.16 -1.06 -6.00
C ALA A 234 -4.97 -1.33 -5.08
N LEU A 235 -3.75 -1.33 -5.63
CA LEU A 235 -2.53 -1.53 -4.85
C LEU A 235 -2.21 -0.34 -3.93
N SER A 236 -2.48 0.87 -4.36
CA SER A 236 -2.27 2.07 -3.51
C SER A 236 -3.21 2.08 -2.30
N LEU A 237 -4.43 1.57 -2.45
CA LEU A 237 -5.41 1.49 -1.37
C LEU A 237 -5.15 0.33 -0.38
N ILE A 238 -4.47 -0.73 -0.81
CA ILE A 238 -4.13 -1.88 0.07
C ILE A 238 -3.07 -1.49 1.12
N HIS A 239 -2.27 -0.46 0.89
CA HIS A 239 -1.25 0.02 1.82
C HIS A 239 -1.79 0.94 2.93
N ILE A 240 -3.07 1.23 2.92
CA ILE A 240 -3.77 2.09 3.86
C ILE A 240 -4.67 1.23 4.74
#